data_9713a7d437fcc682672f9f8cdf8127bb
#
_entry.id   9713a7d437fcc682672f9f8cdf8127bb
#
_cell.length_a   1.000
_cell.length_b   1.000
_cell.length_c   1.000
_cell.angle_alpha   90.00
_cell.angle_beta   90.00
_cell.angle_gamma   90.00
#
_symmetry.space_group_name_H-M   'P 1'
#
loop_
_entity.id
_entity.type
_entity.pdbx_description
1 polymer ?
#
loop_
_entity_poly.entity_id
_entity_poly.type
_entity_poly.pdbx_seq_one_letter_code
_entity_poly.pdbx_strand_id
1 'polypeptide(L)'
;MPKRIVVIGCGVSGTTAAFHARKTDRTAEIVLIGDENLPEYSRCGLPYAFSGIVPSLNALIGHDESFYEQTNRVKLRLGWDCTGIDASTQRVQLTRPRDGREETLDYDALILTTGARAATMTLPGSDLRGVFTIRTMEDMERLADRLSEVKTKRVAIIGAGLTGSEMAEALLIRQVSVLQAEIFPEILPTILDPDMASIVR
;
A
#
# COMPACT_ATOMS: atom_id res chain seq x y z
N MET A 1 -25.66 11.76 -21.20
CA MET A 1 -25.38 11.38 -19.81
C MET A 1 -23.98 11.86 -19.48
N PRO A 2 -23.65 12.20 -18.22
CA PRO A 2 -22.28 12.52 -17.87
C PRO A 2 -21.37 11.32 -18.14
N LYS A 3 -20.12 11.57 -18.54
CA LYS A 3 -19.13 10.52 -18.74
C LYS A 3 -18.80 9.86 -17.41
N ARG A 4 -18.65 8.52 -17.42
CA ARG A 4 -18.17 7.78 -16.26
C ARG A 4 -16.69 7.49 -16.39
N ILE A 5 -15.90 7.97 -15.43
CA ILE A 5 -14.47 7.73 -15.32
C ILE A 5 -14.26 6.78 -14.14
N VAL A 6 -13.71 5.60 -14.41
CA VAL A 6 -13.38 4.61 -13.38
C VAL A 6 -11.87 4.63 -13.17
N VAL A 7 -11.46 4.69 -11.90
CA VAL A 7 -10.06 4.64 -11.46
C VAL A 7 -9.89 3.40 -10.58
N ILE A 8 -9.00 2.50 -10.97
CA ILE A 8 -8.67 1.29 -10.21
C ILE A 8 -7.37 1.51 -9.44
N GLY A 9 -7.47 1.46 -8.11
CA GLY A 9 -6.38 1.71 -7.15
C GLY A 9 -6.57 3.01 -6.38
N CYS A 10 -6.80 2.93 -5.07
CA CYS A 10 -7.06 4.07 -4.17
C CYS A 10 -5.79 4.54 -3.43
N GLY A 11 -4.62 4.42 -4.06
CA GLY A 11 -3.37 5.04 -3.59
C GLY A 11 -3.18 6.44 -4.14
N VAL A 12 -2.06 7.09 -3.84
CA VAL A 12 -1.75 8.48 -4.22
C VAL A 12 -1.93 8.75 -5.72
N SER A 13 -1.58 7.80 -6.59
CA SER A 13 -1.76 7.96 -8.04
C SER A 13 -3.23 7.99 -8.44
N GLY A 14 -4.05 7.12 -7.82
CA GLY A 14 -5.48 7.03 -8.14
C GLY A 14 -6.27 8.23 -7.64
N THR A 15 -6.03 8.68 -6.42
CA THR A 15 -6.67 9.86 -5.83
C THR A 15 -6.29 11.11 -6.60
N THR A 16 -5.00 11.26 -6.96
CA THR A 16 -4.52 12.36 -7.80
C THR A 16 -5.20 12.34 -9.17
N ALA A 17 -5.28 11.16 -9.82
CA ALA A 17 -5.97 11.02 -11.10
C ALA A 17 -7.46 11.39 -11.00
N ALA A 18 -8.15 10.94 -9.96
CA ALA A 18 -9.56 11.27 -9.70
C ALA A 18 -9.77 12.77 -9.50
N PHE A 19 -8.89 13.45 -8.75
CA PHE A 19 -8.95 14.91 -8.55
C PHE A 19 -8.70 15.69 -9.84
N HIS A 20 -7.72 15.28 -10.65
CA HIS A 20 -7.48 15.91 -11.94
C HIS A 20 -8.62 15.66 -12.94
N ALA A 21 -9.20 14.46 -12.96
CA ALA A 21 -10.39 14.17 -13.75
C ALA A 21 -11.55 15.11 -13.36
N ARG A 22 -11.79 15.31 -12.05
CA ARG A 22 -12.82 16.24 -11.56
C ARG A 22 -12.55 17.69 -11.95
N LYS A 23 -11.30 18.13 -11.92
CA LYS A 23 -10.92 19.50 -12.35
C LYS A 23 -11.14 19.69 -13.85
N THR A 24 -10.88 18.66 -14.65
CA THR A 24 -11.03 18.68 -16.12
C THR A 24 -12.49 18.60 -16.55
N ASP A 25 -13.26 17.71 -15.92
CA ASP A 25 -14.69 17.55 -16.17
C ASP A 25 -15.49 17.60 -14.86
N ARG A 26 -16.14 18.74 -14.62
CA ARG A 26 -16.95 18.98 -13.42
C ARG A 26 -18.23 18.17 -13.37
N THR A 27 -18.65 17.60 -14.49
CA THR A 27 -19.92 16.87 -14.64
C THR A 27 -19.74 15.35 -14.66
N ALA A 28 -18.53 14.85 -14.92
CA ALA A 28 -18.24 13.42 -14.96
C ALA A 28 -18.63 12.72 -13.66
N GLU A 29 -19.13 11.49 -13.78
CA GLU A 29 -19.21 10.56 -12.67
C GLU A 29 -17.84 9.92 -12.49
N ILE A 30 -17.21 10.13 -11.34
CA ILE A 30 -15.89 9.55 -11.04
C ILE A 30 -16.06 8.49 -9.96
N VAL A 31 -15.60 7.27 -10.25
CA VAL A 31 -15.61 6.15 -9.32
C VAL A 31 -14.18 5.71 -9.06
N LEU A 32 -13.75 5.77 -7.81
CA LEU A 32 -12.42 5.36 -7.36
C LEU A 32 -12.55 4.07 -6.56
N ILE A 33 -11.86 3.03 -7.00
CA ILE A 33 -11.96 1.65 -6.47
C ILE A 33 -10.66 1.29 -5.80
N GLY A 34 -10.73 0.78 -4.57
CA GLY A 34 -9.59 0.30 -3.79
C GLY A 34 -9.85 -1.08 -3.20
N ASP A 35 -8.85 -1.93 -3.19
CA ASP A 35 -8.86 -3.26 -2.59
C ASP A 35 -8.78 -3.21 -1.05
N GLU A 36 -8.17 -2.18 -0.48
CA GLU A 36 -8.16 -1.95 0.96
C GLU A 36 -9.47 -1.28 1.44
N ASN A 37 -9.80 -1.48 2.73
CA ASN A 37 -10.96 -0.84 3.37
C ASN A 37 -10.68 0.58 3.87
N LEU A 38 -9.59 1.17 3.44
CA LEU A 38 -9.13 2.51 3.81
C LEU A 38 -8.95 3.36 2.55
N PRO A 39 -9.20 4.67 2.65
CA PRO A 39 -8.81 5.60 1.60
C PRO A 39 -7.29 5.71 1.53
N GLU A 40 -6.79 6.59 0.66
CA GLU A 40 -5.36 6.86 0.53
C GLU A 40 -4.70 7.19 1.87
N TYR A 41 -3.55 6.58 2.10
CA TYR A 41 -2.67 6.90 3.21
C TYR A 41 -1.20 6.91 2.76
N SER A 42 -0.33 7.55 3.54
CA SER A 42 1.11 7.61 3.27
C SER A 42 1.78 6.26 3.53
N ARG A 43 2.02 5.47 2.48
CA ARG A 43 2.74 4.19 2.61
C ARG A 43 4.19 4.37 3.04
N CYS A 44 4.84 5.45 2.61
CA CYS A 44 6.18 5.80 3.05
C CYS A 44 6.26 6.15 4.54
N GLY A 45 5.12 6.50 5.16
CA GLY A 45 5.02 6.75 6.59
C GLY A 45 4.91 5.51 7.47
N LEU A 46 4.69 4.33 6.88
CA LEU A 46 4.47 3.09 7.63
C LEU A 46 5.60 2.76 8.62
N PRO A 47 6.90 2.78 8.25
CA PRO A 47 7.99 2.55 9.20
C PRO A 47 8.02 3.58 10.33
N TYR A 48 7.72 4.85 10.06
CA TYR A 48 7.70 5.93 11.04
C TYR A 48 6.53 5.80 12.03
N ALA A 49 5.36 5.38 11.56
CA ALA A 49 4.23 5.09 12.44
C ALA A 49 4.50 3.82 13.27
N PHE A 50 5.10 2.80 12.67
CA PHE A 50 5.49 1.59 13.38
C PHE A 50 6.53 1.87 14.46
N SER A 51 7.54 2.71 14.21
CA SER A 51 8.55 3.10 15.21
C SER A 51 8.00 3.97 16.33
N GLY A 52 6.86 4.63 16.12
CA GLY A 52 6.29 5.60 17.07
C GLY A 52 6.72 7.05 16.84
N ILE A 53 7.53 7.34 15.82
CA ILE A 53 7.85 8.71 15.40
C ILE A 53 6.57 9.43 14.93
N VAL A 54 5.74 8.74 14.15
CA VAL A 54 4.37 9.17 13.86
C VAL A 54 3.45 8.53 14.88
N PRO A 55 2.51 9.26 15.50
CA PRO A 55 1.77 8.81 16.68
C PRO A 55 0.95 7.52 16.49
N SER A 56 0.48 7.27 15.27
CA SER A 56 -0.30 6.07 14.94
C SER A 56 -0.36 5.82 13.44
N LEU A 57 -0.73 4.61 13.04
CA LEU A 57 -1.00 4.29 11.63
C LEU A 57 -2.13 5.16 11.05
N ASN A 58 -3.16 5.45 11.83
CA ASN A 58 -4.27 6.31 11.39
C ASN A 58 -3.83 7.75 11.08
N ALA A 59 -2.75 8.24 11.69
CA ALA A 59 -2.20 9.55 11.38
C ALA A 59 -1.58 9.64 9.96
N LEU A 60 -1.43 8.52 9.28
CA LEU A 60 -0.99 8.45 7.88
C LEU A 60 -2.11 8.69 6.88
N ILE A 61 -3.37 8.64 7.30
CA ILE A 61 -4.54 8.89 6.47
C ILE A 61 -4.71 10.41 6.34
N GLY A 62 -4.53 10.93 5.12
CA GLY A 62 -4.60 12.37 4.88
C GLY A 62 -6.03 12.92 4.88
N HIS A 63 -6.96 12.14 4.39
CA HIS A 63 -8.37 12.51 4.23
C HIS A 63 -9.29 11.34 4.50
N ASP A 64 -10.44 11.59 5.09
CA ASP A 64 -11.49 10.60 5.28
C ASP A 64 -12.36 10.42 4.00
N GLU A 65 -13.26 9.45 4.03
CA GLU A 65 -14.15 9.16 2.90
C GLU A 65 -15.02 10.38 2.53
N SER A 66 -15.44 11.17 3.53
CA SER A 66 -16.29 12.32 3.31
C SER A 66 -15.62 13.41 2.47
N PHE A 67 -14.31 13.56 2.59
CA PHE A 67 -13.54 14.47 1.75
C PHE A 67 -13.60 14.08 0.26
N TYR A 68 -13.51 12.81 -0.05
CA TYR A 68 -13.60 12.33 -1.44
C TYR A 68 -15.02 12.50 -1.98
N GLU A 69 -16.03 12.10 -1.23
CA GLU A 69 -17.42 12.06 -1.69
C GLU A 69 -18.08 13.46 -1.70
N GLN A 70 -17.95 14.22 -0.62
CA GLN A 70 -18.65 15.50 -0.47
C GLN A 70 -17.87 16.65 -1.08
N THR A 71 -16.56 16.72 -0.84
CA THR A 71 -15.75 17.85 -1.32
C THR A 71 -15.36 17.66 -2.78
N ASN A 72 -14.93 16.46 -3.16
CA ASN A 72 -14.45 16.16 -4.52
C ASN A 72 -15.48 15.46 -5.40
N ARG A 73 -16.60 15.03 -4.85
CA ARG A 73 -17.68 14.34 -5.57
C ARG A 73 -17.15 13.12 -6.34
N VAL A 74 -16.26 12.36 -5.69
CA VAL A 74 -15.69 11.09 -6.17
C VAL A 74 -16.35 9.98 -5.38
N LYS A 75 -17.01 9.05 -6.06
CA LYS A 75 -17.61 7.87 -5.41
C LYS A 75 -16.52 6.89 -5.03
N LEU A 76 -16.38 6.61 -3.74
CA LEU A 76 -15.45 5.59 -3.25
C LEU A 76 -16.09 4.20 -3.26
N ARG A 77 -15.27 3.20 -3.65
CA ARG A 77 -15.56 1.78 -3.58
C ARG A 77 -14.39 1.08 -2.92
N LEU A 78 -14.34 1.10 -1.59
CA LEU A 78 -13.28 0.47 -0.80
C LEU A 78 -13.59 -0.99 -0.50
N GLY A 79 -12.55 -1.81 -0.41
CA GLY A 79 -12.66 -3.26 -0.21
C GLY A 79 -13.22 -4.02 -1.43
N TRP A 80 -12.93 -3.52 -2.64
CA TRP A 80 -13.32 -4.17 -3.88
C TRP A 80 -12.12 -4.48 -4.75
N ASP A 81 -11.99 -5.73 -5.14
CA ASP A 81 -11.00 -6.18 -6.12
C ASP A 81 -11.55 -5.99 -7.54
N CYS A 82 -10.72 -5.44 -8.42
CA CYS A 82 -10.99 -5.50 -9.86
C CYS A 82 -10.44 -6.83 -10.38
N THR A 83 -11.34 -7.74 -10.72
CA THR A 83 -11.03 -9.11 -11.14
C THR A 83 -10.99 -9.30 -12.64
N GLY A 84 -11.53 -8.35 -13.41
CA GLY A 84 -11.53 -8.41 -14.86
C GLY A 84 -11.79 -7.06 -15.52
N ILE A 85 -11.25 -6.89 -16.73
CA ILE A 85 -11.47 -5.73 -17.59
C ILE A 85 -11.80 -6.24 -18.98
N ASP A 86 -12.97 -5.84 -19.49
CA ASP A 86 -13.33 -6.03 -20.89
C ASP A 86 -13.29 -4.67 -21.61
N ALA A 87 -12.22 -4.46 -22.34
CA ALA A 87 -12.01 -3.22 -23.08
C ALA A 87 -12.95 -3.09 -24.29
N SER A 88 -13.45 -4.21 -24.84
CA SER A 88 -14.32 -4.21 -26.01
C SER A 88 -15.74 -3.74 -25.66
N THR A 89 -16.21 -4.08 -24.48
CA THR A 89 -17.51 -3.65 -23.92
C THR A 89 -17.40 -2.50 -22.94
N GLN A 90 -16.18 -2.02 -22.66
CA GLN A 90 -15.89 -0.97 -21.68
C GLN A 90 -16.46 -1.27 -20.30
N ARG A 91 -16.14 -2.46 -19.75
CA ARG A 91 -16.62 -2.95 -18.47
C ARG A 91 -15.49 -3.41 -17.57
N VAL A 92 -15.64 -3.14 -16.27
CA VAL A 92 -14.81 -3.74 -15.22
C VAL A 92 -15.65 -4.68 -14.37
N GLN A 93 -15.07 -5.81 -14.00
CA GLN A 93 -15.64 -6.79 -13.08
C GLN A 93 -15.02 -6.57 -11.70
N LEU A 94 -15.88 -6.48 -10.70
CA LEU A 94 -15.50 -6.20 -9.33
C LEU A 94 -16.00 -7.31 -8.44
N THR A 95 -15.16 -7.73 -7.50
CA THR A 95 -15.55 -8.68 -6.45
C THR A 95 -15.21 -8.08 -5.08
N ARG A 96 -16.12 -8.22 -4.13
CA ARG A 96 -15.89 -7.80 -2.75
C ARG A 96 -15.56 -9.04 -1.90
N PRO A 97 -14.29 -9.26 -1.51
CA PRO A 97 -13.86 -10.52 -0.88
C PRO A 97 -14.61 -10.87 0.41
N ARG A 98 -14.99 -9.87 1.21
CA ARG A 98 -15.61 -10.07 2.52
C ARG A 98 -16.97 -10.82 2.48
N ASP A 99 -17.70 -10.76 1.37
CA ASP A 99 -19.03 -11.36 1.23
C ASP A 99 -19.27 -12.02 -0.14
N GLY A 100 -18.25 -12.04 -1.01
CA GLY A 100 -18.33 -12.65 -2.34
C GLY A 100 -19.23 -11.92 -3.33
N ARG A 101 -19.64 -10.68 -3.02
CA ARG A 101 -20.49 -9.89 -3.91
C ARG A 101 -19.75 -9.52 -5.18
N GLU A 102 -20.39 -9.76 -6.34
CA GLU A 102 -19.87 -9.40 -7.64
C GLU A 102 -20.68 -8.26 -8.26
N GLU A 103 -20.01 -7.34 -8.92
CA GLU A 103 -20.62 -6.24 -9.68
C GLU A 103 -19.87 -6.03 -10.99
N THR A 104 -20.58 -5.55 -11.99
CA THR A 104 -20.00 -5.08 -13.24
C THR A 104 -20.28 -3.58 -13.38
N LEU A 105 -19.26 -2.81 -13.73
CA LEU A 105 -19.36 -1.36 -13.89
C LEU A 105 -18.93 -0.97 -15.29
N ASP A 106 -19.81 -0.27 -16.01
CA ASP A 106 -19.47 0.32 -17.31
C ASP A 106 -18.62 1.58 -17.12
N TYR A 107 -17.76 1.89 -18.10
CA TYR A 107 -16.95 3.11 -18.09
C TYR A 107 -16.84 3.74 -19.48
N ASP A 108 -16.67 5.07 -19.53
CA ASP A 108 -16.27 5.79 -20.74
C ASP A 108 -14.76 6.00 -20.80
N ALA A 109 -14.12 6.05 -19.63
CA ALA A 109 -12.66 6.10 -19.48
C ALA A 109 -12.22 5.29 -18.26
N LEU A 110 -11.13 4.54 -18.39
CA LEU A 110 -10.54 3.73 -17.34
C LEU A 110 -9.10 4.17 -17.08
N ILE A 111 -8.78 4.36 -15.79
CA ILE A 111 -7.43 4.68 -15.33
C ILE A 111 -6.97 3.57 -14.38
N LEU A 112 -5.80 2.99 -14.66
CA LEU A 112 -5.22 1.92 -13.86
C LEU A 112 -4.07 2.47 -13.01
N THR A 113 -4.23 2.40 -11.70
CA THR A 113 -3.26 2.84 -10.69
C THR A 113 -3.11 1.80 -9.59
N THR A 114 -3.09 0.53 -9.99
CA THR A 114 -3.12 -0.65 -9.10
C THR A 114 -1.87 -0.80 -8.23
N GLY A 115 -0.82 -0.03 -8.50
CA GLY A 115 0.40 -0.04 -7.70
C GLY A 115 1.20 -1.33 -7.85
N ALA A 116 1.71 -1.85 -6.73
CA ALA A 116 2.51 -3.06 -6.67
C ALA A 116 2.09 -3.95 -5.51
N ARG A 117 2.47 -5.22 -5.55
CA ARG A 117 2.39 -6.15 -4.44
C ARG A 117 3.79 -6.42 -3.91
N ALA A 118 3.90 -6.74 -2.63
CA ALA A 118 5.16 -7.19 -2.07
C ALA A 118 5.59 -8.51 -2.74
N ALA A 119 6.85 -8.57 -3.17
CA ALA A 119 7.41 -9.81 -3.69
C ALA A 119 7.59 -10.81 -2.53
N THR A 120 7.12 -12.03 -2.73
CA THR A 120 7.33 -13.13 -1.80
C THR A 120 8.48 -14.01 -2.31
N MET A 121 9.32 -14.47 -1.38
CA MET A 121 10.39 -15.41 -1.73
C MET A 121 9.82 -16.82 -1.78
N THR A 122 10.17 -17.57 -2.83
CA THR A 122 9.80 -19.00 -2.96
C THR A 122 10.87 -19.86 -2.26
N LEU A 123 10.92 -19.78 -0.94
CA LEU A 123 11.84 -20.55 -0.10
C LEU A 123 11.06 -21.47 0.85
N PRO A 124 11.63 -22.63 1.24
CA PRO A 124 11.03 -23.44 2.29
C PRO A 124 10.83 -22.63 3.57
N GLY A 125 9.61 -22.59 4.10
CA GLY A 125 9.25 -21.83 5.30
C GLY A 125 8.82 -20.37 5.05
N SER A 126 8.70 -19.91 3.80
CA SER A 126 8.19 -18.58 3.49
C SER A 126 6.72 -18.39 3.88
N ASP A 127 6.00 -19.47 4.14
CA ASP A 127 4.62 -19.55 4.61
C ASP A 127 4.47 -19.63 6.14
N LEU A 128 5.57 -19.66 6.88
CA LEU A 128 5.53 -19.74 8.34
C LEU A 128 4.94 -18.46 8.96
N ARG A 129 4.22 -18.62 10.08
CA ARG A 129 3.56 -17.53 10.83
C ARG A 129 4.47 -16.35 11.21
N GLY A 130 5.78 -16.55 11.24
CA GLY A 130 6.77 -15.51 11.58
C GLY A 130 7.35 -14.78 10.37
N VAL A 131 6.88 -15.06 9.15
CA VAL A 131 7.36 -14.44 7.92
C VAL A 131 6.35 -13.39 7.47
N PHE A 132 6.85 -12.19 7.20
CA PHE A 132 6.06 -11.03 6.80
C PHE A 132 6.64 -10.36 5.58
N THR A 133 5.77 -9.79 4.78
CA THR A 133 6.10 -8.73 3.81
C THR A 133 5.47 -7.43 4.29
N ILE A 134 6.06 -6.31 3.93
CA ILE A 134 5.60 -5.00 4.39
C ILE A 134 5.16 -4.17 3.19
N ARG A 135 3.86 -3.86 3.13
CA ARG A 135 3.27 -3.05 2.08
C ARG A 135 2.08 -2.22 2.55
N THR A 136 1.27 -2.76 3.47
CA THR A 136 -0.01 -2.19 3.90
C THR A 136 -0.01 -1.86 5.39
N MET A 137 -1.01 -1.10 5.85
CA MET A 137 -1.24 -0.90 7.28
C MET A 137 -1.49 -2.22 7.99
N GLU A 138 -2.26 -3.13 7.40
CA GLU A 138 -2.54 -4.45 7.95
C GLU A 138 -1.26 -5.26 8.16
N ASP A 139 -0.29 -5.18 7.23
CA ASP A 139 1.01 -5.83 7.41
C ASP A 139 1.73 -5.30 8.65
N MET A 140 1.66 -3.98 8.91
CA MET A 140 2.26 -3.36 10.09
C MET A 140 1.58 -3.79 11.38
N GLU A 141 0.25 -3.86 11.38
CA GLU A 141 -0.54 -4.33 12.52
C GLU A 141 -0.20 -5.79 12.84
N ARG A 142 -0.20 -6.67 11.84
CA ARG A 142 0.17 -8.08 11.98
C ARG A 142 1.60 -8.26 12.52
N LEU A 143 2.56 -7.46 12.05
CA LEU A 143 3.92 -7.47 12.56
C LEU A 143 3.97 -7.00 14.03
N ALA A 144 3.26 -5.91 14.35
CA ALA A 144 3.20 -5.38 15.73
C ALA A 144 2.60 -6.39 16.70
N ASP A 145 1.49 -7.03 16.31
CA ASP A 145 0.84 -8.08 17.10
C ASP A 145 1.79 -9.26 17.34
N ARG A 146 2.45 -9.73 16.28
CA ARG A 146 3.42 -10.82 16.41
C ARG A 146 4.56 -10.49 17.34
N LEU A 147 5.10 -9.27 17.28
CA LEU A 147 6.17 -8.84 18.19
C LEU A 147 5.70 -8.72 19.64
N SER A 148 4.41 -8.47 19.87
CA SER A 148 3.85 -8.44 21.25
C SER A 148 3.73 -9.84 21.86
N GLU A 149 3.50 -10.87 21.04
CA GLU A 149 3.33 -12.25 21.46
C GLU A 149 4.67 -12.93 21.83
N VAL A 150 5.80 -12.52 21.22
CA VAL A 150 7.07 -13.20 21.40
C VAL A 150 7.91 -12.59 22.53
N LYS A 151 8.55 -13.45 23.33
CA LYS A 151 9.42 -13.01 24.43
C LYS A 151 10.75 -12.45 23.91
N THR A 152 11.37 -13.12 22.94
CA THR A 152 12.65 -12.71 22.36
C THR A 152 12.39 -11.97 21.07
N LYS A 153 12.68 -10.67 21.07
CA LYS A 153 12.45 -9.80 19.94
C LYS A 153 13.69 -9.76 19.05
N ARG A 154 13.78 -10.71 18.12
CA ARG A 154 14.80 -10.73 17.07
C ARG A 154 14.12 -10.88 15.72
N VAL A 155 14.51 -10.06 14.75
CA VAL A 155 13.96 -10.05 13.40
C VAL A 155 15.10 -10.16 12.40
N ALA A 156 14.94 -11.03 11.41
CA ALA A 156 15.78 -11.05 10.23
C ALA A 156 15.05 -10.30 9.10
N ILE A 157 15.74 -9.35 8.48
CA ILE A 157 15.26 -8.63 7.29
C ILE A 157 16.04 -9.14 6.09
N ILE A 158 15.32 -9.54 5.05
CA ILE A 158 15.92 -9.96 3.78
C ILE A 158 15.76 -8.83 2.79
N GLY A 159 16.89 -8.27 2.39
CA GLY A 159 17.03 -7.09 1.55
C GLY A 159 17.42 -5.85 2.36
N ALA A 160 18.44 -5.12 1.87
CA ALA A 160 18.90 -3.85 2.42
C ALA A 160 18.65 -2.68 1.46
N GLY A 161 17.55 -2.72 0.71
CA GLY A 161 17.01 -1.58 -0.02
C GLY A 161 16.30 -0.60 0.92
N LEU A 162 15.66 0.45 0.38
CA LEU A 162 14.98 1.50 1.17
C LEU A 162 14.06 0.94 2.24
N THR A 163 13.08 0.13 1.87
CA THR A 163 12.10 -0.42 2.81
C THR A 163 12.75 -1.27 3.90
N GLY A 164 13.75 -2.09 3.53
CA GLY A 164 14.46 -2.93 4.49
C GLY A 164 15.25 -2.09 5.50
N SER A 165 15.93 -1.05 5.04
CA SER A 165 16.72 -0.15 5.90
C SER A 165 15.81 0.70 6.81
N GLU A 166 14.72 1.27 6.28
CA GLU A 166 13.72 1.99 7.08
C GLU A 166 13.08 1.09 8.16
N MET A 167 12.79 -0.16 7.82
CA MET A 167 12.26 -1.12 8.79
C MET A 167 13.30 -1.55 9.83
N ALA A 168 14.57 -1.65 9.44
CA ALA A 168 15.65 -1.93 10.40
C ALA A 168 15.73 -0.83 11.46
N GLU A 169 15.75 0.43 11.05
CA GLU A 169 15.71 1.59 11.95
C GLU A 169 14.46 1.56 12.84
N ALA A 170 13.29 1.36 12.26
CA ALA A 170 12.02 1.33 13.00
C ALA A 170 11.98 0.22 14.07
N LEU A 171 12.53 -0.95 13.78
CA LEU A 171 12.64 -2.07 14.71
C LEU A 171 13.66 -1.78 15.82
N LEU A 172 14.80 -1.18 15.50
CA LEU A 172 15.82 -0.78 16.47
C LEU A 172 15.28 0.26 17.46
N ILE A 173 14.53 1.26 17.01
CA ILE A 173 13.84 2.24 17.86
C ILE A 173 12.91 1.52 18.84
N ARG A 174 12.25 0.43 18.44
CA ARG A 174 11.42 -0.42 19.29
C ARG A 174 12.20 -1.43 20.12
N GLN A 175 13.52 -1.31 20.18
CA GLN A 175 14.41 -2.22 20.95
C GLN A 175 14.31 -3.69 20.50
N VAL A 176 14.09 -3.91 19.20
CA VAL A 176 14.13 -5.22 18.57
C VAL A 176 15.51 -5.42 17.95
N SER A 177 16.15 -6.56 18.25
CA SER A 177 17.42 -6.91 17.58
C SER A 177 17.17 -7.25 16.12
N VAL A 178 17.97 -6.66 15.22
CA VAL A 178 17.82 -6.83 13.79
C VAL A 178 19.06 -7.51 13.19
N LEU A 179 18.83 -8.49 12.34
CA LEU A 179 19.81 -9.03 11.42
C LEU A 179 19.33 -8.69 10.01
N GLN A 180 20.11 -7.95 9.25
CA GLN A 180 19.79 -7.65 7.86
C GLN A 180 20.70 -8.42 6.91
N ALA A 181 20.10 -9.09 5.93
CA ALA A 181 20.81 -9.86 4.91
C ALA A 181 20.56 -9.24 3.54
N GLU A 182 21.64 -8.99 2.80
CA GLU A 182 21.63 -8.43 1.45
C GLU A 182 22.44 -9.30 0.51
N ILE A 183 22.01 -9.47 -0.74
CA ILE A 183 22.72 -10.23 -1.75
C ILE A 183 23.91 -9.46 -2.32
N PHE A 184 23.84 -8.14 -2.32
CA PHE A 184 24.93 -7.27 -2.75
C PHE A 184 25.89 -6.99 -1.60
N PRO A 185 27.14 -6.61 -1.91
CA PRO A 185 28.16 -6.34 -0.88
C PRO A 185 27.80 -5.20 0.07
N GLU A 186 27.04 -4.21 -0.40
CA GLU A 186 26.70 -3.00 0.34
C GLU A 186 25.19 -2.83 0.48
N ILE A 187 24.78 -2.05 1.48
CA ILE A 187 23.39 -1.64 1.69
C ILE A 187 23.00 -0.56 0.67
N LEU A 188 21.70 -0.42 0.39
CA LEU A 188 21.15 0.54 -0.57
C LEU A 188 21.87 0.55 -1.92
N PRO A 189 22.16 -0.63 -2.51
CA PRO A 189 23.13 -0.81 -3.58
C PRO A 189 22.76 -0.09 -4.89
N THR A 190 21.51 0.33 -5.04
CA THR A 190 21.02 1.08 -6.21
C THR A 190 20.93 2.59 -5.98
N ILE A 191 21.31 3.07 -4.80
CA ILE A 191 21.08 4.45 -4.36
C ILE A 191 22.38 5.08 -3.88
N LEU A 192 23.21 4.33 -3.17
CA LEU A 192 24.45 4.82 -2.58
C LEU A 192 25.66 4.22 -3.28
N ASP A 193 26.71 5.05 -3.43
CA ASP A 193 28.05 4.59 -3.78
C ASP A 193 28.66 3.83 -2.59
N PRO A 194 29.67 2.95 -2.81
CA PRO A 194 30.22 2.10 -1.75
C PRO A 194 30.80 2.86 -0.53
N ASP A 195 31.38 4.02 -0.74
CA ASP A 195 31.92 4.89 0.31
C ASP A 195 30.79 5.47 1.18
N MET A 196 29.68 5.91 0.57
CA MET A 196 28.51 6.39 1.29
C MET A 196 27.77 5.24 1.99
N ALA A 197 27.65 4.09 1.36
CA ALA A 197 27.04 2.90 1.96
C ALA A 197 27.77 2.46 3.23
N SER A 198 29.11 2.58 3.26
CA SER A 198 29.93 2.26 4.43
C SER A 198 29.67 3.14 5.66
N ILE A 199 29.18 4.38 5.44
CA ILE A 199 28.83 5.32 6.53
C ILE A 199 27.47 4.98 7.14
N VAL A 200 26.53 4.49 6.31
CA VAL A 200 25.17 4.14 6.76
C VAL A 200 25.12 2.76 7.39
N ARG A 201 26.03 1.86 7.06
CA ARG A 201 26.16 0.49 7.57
C ARG A 201 26.55 0.43 9.05
#